data_ae8d296ffadbb3efbc773993e095a0bb
#
_entry.id   ae8d296ffadbb3efbc773993e095a0bb
#
_cell.length_a   1.000
_cell.length_b   1.000
_cell.length_c   1.000
_cell.angle_alpha   90.00
_cell.angle_beta   90.00
_cell.angle_gamma   90.00
#
_symmetry.space_group_name_H-M   'P 1'
#
loop_
_entity.id
_entity.type
_entity.pdbx_description
1 polymer ?
#
loop_
_entity_poly.entity_id
_entity_poly.type
_entity_poly.pdbx_seq_one_letter_code
_entity_poly.pdbx_strand_id
1 'polypeptide(L)'
;MDNRGLISGEIIVLLILIVLIIGVIVNFTERTSYKITDKISNENLEKQASEFADNLINNPGTPTNWNELKNKNNVIPGLGIINENEATVVNSVDYIKLMALKNDYDKLITKQVFNEDFKSSITITPLTGSVGEIAIGDDNLENPTTVNRLVICNFLKKYTVGSFEKNGPCNYYHITTHSCSHFKVFTSYLKKMDYYLLFEKNSYNNYYWSIGSTEIPGIPKLADSDKIYLNDIISQKIILKNNGVIFVHINQENPKAVLVSVPKEFDKSKLNYDYFVSTECNLKVQIARG
;
A
#
# COMPACT_ATOMS: atom_id res chain seq x y z
N MET A 1 79.00 -20.21 45.57
CA MET A 1 78.61 -20.86 44.28
C MET A 1 77.36 -20.20 43.78
N ASP A 2 77.53 -19.37 42.84
CA ASP A 2 76.41 -18.53 42.27
C ASP A 2 75.72 -19.31 41.15
N ASN A 3 74.65 -20.00 41.52
CA ASN A 3 73.79 -20.66 40.52
C ASN A 3 72.92 -19.61 39.80
N ARG A 4 73.51 -18.85 38.94
CA ARG A 4 72.76 -18.10 37.97
C ARG A 4 72.27 -19.12 36.95
N GLY A 5 70.99 -19.45 37.02
CA GLY A 5 70.34 -20.32 36.06
C GLY A 5 70.48 -19.76 34.63
N LEU A 6 71.30 -20.42 33.85
CA LEU A 6 71.43 -20.21 32.42
C LEU A 6 70.05 -20.63 31.80
N ILE A 7 69.23 -19.66 31.46
CA ILE A 7 68.05 -19.96 30.67
C ILE A 7 68.57 -20.44 29.31
N SER A 8 68.36 -21.73 29.01
CA SER A 8 68.84 -22.33 27.77
C SER A 8 68.15 -21.65 26.59
N GLY A 9 68.83 -21.46 25.45
CA GLY A 9 68.27 -20.88 24.27
C GLY A 9 66.96 -21.59 23.83
N GLU A 10 66.80 -22.83 24.11
CA GLU A 10 65.63 -23.64 23.86
C GLU A 10 64.37 -23.15 24.61
N ILE A 11 64.54 -22.73 25.90
CA ILE A 11 63.45 -22.15 26.69
C ILE A 11 63.01 -20.83 26.15
N ILE A 12 63.91 -20.00 25.66
CA ILE A 12 63.57 -18.73 25.02
C ILE A 12 62.78 -18.96 23.75
N VAL A 13 63.23 -19.89 22.90
CA VAL A 13 62.50 -20.25 21.67
C VAL A 13 61.11 -20.80 21.99
N LEU A 14 60.98 -21.66 23.01
CA LEU A 14 59.66 -22.20 23.43
C LEU A 14 58.73 -21.09 23.92
N LEU A 15 59.24 -20.13 24.71
CA LEU A 15 58.46 -18.97 25.16
C LEU A 15 57.97 -18.10 24.01
N ILE A 16 58.83 -17.83 23.02
CA ILE A 16 58.46 -17.05 21.82
C ILE A 16 57.33 -17.80 21.05
N LEU A 17 57.46 -19.12 20.92
CA LEU A 17 56.48 -19.94 20.21
C LEU A 17 55.13 -19.96 20.94
N ILE A 18 55.12 -20.05 22.26
CA ILE A 18 53.92 -19.97 23.10
C ILE A 18 53.24 -18.60 22.94
N VAL A 19 54.01 -17.51 22.98
CA VAL A 19 53.46 -16.13 22.80
C VAL A 19 52.85 -15.96 21.41
N LEU A 20 53.47 -16.50 20.35
CA LEU A 20 52.90 -16.47 18.99
C LEU A 20 51.62 -17.31 18.93
N ILE A 21 51.56 -18.47 19.49
CA ILE A 21 50.36 -19.33 19.53
C ILE A 21 49.22 -18.60 20.27
N ILE A 22 49.49 -18.01 21.43
CA ILE A 22 48.52 -17.25 22.19
C ILE A 22 48.00 -16.04 21.34
N GLY A 23 48.91 -15.33 20.69
CA GLY A 23 48.53 -14.21 19.80
C GLY A 23 47.61 -14.62 18.65
N VAL A 24 47.88 -15.79 18.05
CA VAL A 24 47.02 -16.36 17.01
C VAL A 24 45.66 -16.76 17.57
N ILE A 25 45.61 -17.42 18.73
CA ILE A 25 44.36 -17.85 19.39
C ILE A 25 43.51 -16.60 19.76
N VAL A 26 44.11 -15.57 20.35
CA VAL A 26 43.41 -14.34 20.74
C VAL A 26 42.81 -13.68 19.50
N ASN A 27 43.61 -13.49 18.46
CA ASN A 27 43.14 -12.88 17.21
C ASN A 27 42.01 -13.68 16.55
N PHE A 28 42.10 -15.03 16.57
CA PHE A 28 41.05 -15.89 16.03
C PHE A 28 39.79 -15.81 16.87
N THR A 29 39.90 -15.77 18.20
CA THR A 29 38.77 -15.68 19.12
C THR A 29 38.04 -14.34 18.97
N GLU A 30 38.78 -13.22 18.87
CA GLU A 30 38.22 -11.90 18.66
C GLU A 30 37.49 -11.84 17.34
N ARG A 31 38.05 -12.30 16.23
CA ARG A 31 37.39 -12.33 14.92
C ARG A 31 36.13 -13.20 14.90
N THR A 32 36.18 -14.33 15.60
CA THR A 32 35.03 -15.25 15.69
C THR A 32 33.92 -14.65 16.55
N SER A 33 34.25 -14.06 17.69
CA SER A 33 33.29 -13.34 18.55
C SER A 33 32.64 -12.19 17.84
N TYR A 34 33.42 -11.36 17.10
CA TYR A 34 32.89 -10.27 16.31
C TYR A 34 31.85 -10.75 15.25
N LYS A 35 32.21 -11.80 14.48
CA LYS A 35 31.32 -12.39 13.49
C LYS A 35 30.04 -12.96 14.09
N ILE A 36 30.13 -13.61 15.25
CA ILE A 36 28.95 -14.16 15.94
C ILE A 36 28.05 -13.03 16.45
N THR A 37 28.62 -12.00 17.06
CA THR A 37 27.88 -10.87 17.58
C THR A 37 27.18 -10.11 16.43
N ASP A 38 27.88 -9.90 15.32
CA ASP A 38 27.32 -9.24 14.15
C ASP A 38 26.18 -10.06 13.53
N LYS A 39 26.35 -11.40 13.43
CA LYS A 39 25.30 -12.29 12.94
C LYS A 39 24.06 -12.27 13.83
N ILE A 40 24.22 -12.39 15.15
CA ILE A 40 23.10 -12.34 16.12
C ILE A 40 22.40 -10.97 16.04
N SER A 41 23.16 -9.90 15.88
CA SER A 41 22.66 -8.55 15.73
C SER A 41 21.81 -8.38 14.46
N ASN A 42 22.27 -8.95 13.35
CA ASN A 42 21.56 -8.88 12.07
C ASN A 42 20.30 -9.77 12.08
N GLU A 43 20.35 -10.97 12.66
CA GLU A 43 19.18 -11.83 12.84
C GLU A 43 18.10 -11.15 13.70
N ASN A 44 18.48 -10.42 14.75
CA ASN A 44 17.56 -9.66 15.58
C ASN A 44 16.92 -8.49 14.78
N LEU A 45 17.70 -7.82 13.94
CA LEU A 45 17.19 -6.71 13.12
C LEU A 45 16.23 -7.21 12.04
N GLU A 46 16.53 -8.37 11.43
CA GLU A 46 15.63 -9.00 10.44
C GLU A 46 14.30 -9.40 11.09
N LYS A 47 14.34 -9.98 12.29
CA LYS A 47 13.13 -10.31 13.05
C LYS A 47 12.30 -9.05 13.35
N GLN A 48 12.94 -7.98 13.82
CA GLN A 48 12.24 -6.71 14.09
C GLN A 48 11.63 -6.11 12.83
N ALA A 49 12.36 -6.14 11.70
CA ALA A 49 11.84 -5.66 10.42
C ALA A 49 10.63 -6.47 9.95
N SER A 50 10.67 -7.80 10.13
CA SER A 50 9.57 -8.70 9.81
C SER A 50 8.34 -8.43 10.67
N GLU A 51 8.51 -8.37 12.00
CA GLU A 51 7.43 -8.09 12.94
C GLU A 51 6.81 -6.71 12.70
N PHE A 52 7.62 -5.71 12.41
CA PHE A 52 7.14 -4.37 12.07
C PHE A 52 6.32 -4.39 10.78
N ALA A 53 6.82 -5.02 9.71
CA ALA A 53 6.09 -5.14 8.44
C ALA A 53 4.74 -5.85 8.65
N ASP A 54 4.75 -7.00 9.35
CA ASP A 54 3.54 -7.80 9.60
C ASP A 54 2.52 -7.04 10.47
N ASN A 55 2.98 -6.33 11.49
CA ASN A 55 2.12 -5.49 12.32
C ASN A 55 1.49 -4.34 11.52
N LEU A 56 2.24 -3.71 10.63
CA LEU A 56 1.72 -2.62 9.80
C LEU A 56 0.58 -3.06 8.89
N ILE A 57 0.73 -4.20 8.20
CA ILE A 57 -0.23 -4.63 7.18
C ILE A 57 -1.40 -5.43 7.74
N ASN A 58 -1.25 -6.05 8.91
CA ASN A 58 -2.29 -6.88 9.53
C ASN A 58 -2.98 -6.17 10.71
N ASN A 59 -2.62 -4.91 10.98
CA ASN A 59 -3.25 -4.10 12.01
C ASN A 59 -3.85 -2.85 11.37
N PRO A 60 -5.14 -2.54 11.62
CA PRO A 60 -5.76 -1.31 11.12
C PRO A 60 -5.30 -0.05 11.88
N GLY A 61 -4.52 -0.22 12.95
CA GLY A 61 -4.14 0.83 13.89
C GLY A 61 -5.12 0.97 15.06
N THR A 62 -4.66 1.65 16.12
CA THR A 62 -5.49 1.89 17.30
C THR A 62 -5.45 3.38 17.68
N PRO A 63 -6.62 4.03 17.72
CA PRO A 63 -7.92 3.57 17.21
C PRO A 63 -7.93 3.35 15.69
N THR A 64 -8.91 2.63 15.17
CA THR A 64 -8.96 2.23 13.75
C THR A 64 -9.02 3.40 12.76
N ASN A 65 -9.51 4.57 13.20
CA ASN A 65 -9.55 5.83 12.46
C ASN A 65 -8.41 6.80 12.84
N TRP A 66 -7.29 6.28 13.31
CA TRP A 66 -6.14 7.07 13.79
C TRP A 66 -5.66 8.14 12.79
N ASN A 67 -5.80 7.86 11.51
CA ASN A 67 -5.40 8.75 10.42
C ASN A 67 -6.22 10.05 10.36
N GLU A 68 -7.43 10.08 10.94
CA GLU A 68 -8.33 11.25 10.98
C GLU A 68 -8.15 12.10 12.25
N LEU A 69 -7.43 11.59 13.23
CA LEU A 69 -7.23 12.29 14.50
C LEU A 69 -6.29 13.48 14.34
N LYS A 70 -6.67 14.60 14.93
CA LYS A 70 -5.80 15.81 15.03
C LYS A 70 -4.63 15.59 15.97
N ASN A 71 -4.86 14.89 17.10
CA ASN A 71 -3.82 14.54 18.06
C ASN A 71 -3.49 13.06 17.97
N LYS A 72 -2.24 12.73 17.65
CA LYS A 72 -1.75 11.38 17.43
C LYS A 72 -0.74 10.91 18.49
N ASN A 73 -0.81 11.44 19.72
CA ASN A 73 0.19 11.14 20.75
C ASN A 73 0.15 9.70 21.28
N ASN A 74 -1.03 9.06 21.28
CA ASN A 74 -1.21 7.69 21.80
C ASN A 74 -1.79 6.76 20.72
N VAL A 75 -1.38 6.96 19.49
CA VAL A 75 -1.84 6.19 18.35
C VAL A 75 -0.86 5.06 18.09
N ILE A 76 -1.37 3.86 17.84
CA ILE A 76 -0.59 2.78 17.25
C ILE A 76 -0.90 2.78 15.76
N PRO A 77 0.04 3.17 14.88
CA PRO A 77 -0.22 3.22 13.46
C PRO A 77 -0.35 1.80 12.88
N GLY A 78 -1.26 1.65 11.91
CA GLY A 78 -1.43 0.43 11.14
C GLY A 78 -2.08 0.76 9.81
N LEU A 79 -1.77 -0.01 8.79
CA LEU A 79 -2.19 0.22 7.42
C LEU A 79 -3.30 -0.73 6.97
N GLY A 80 -3.63 -1.75 7.78
CA GLY A 80 -4.61 -2.77 7.44
C GLY A 80 -5.98 -2.20 7.10
N ILE A 81 -6.61 -2.77 6.08
CA ILE A 81 -7.99 -2.46 5.67
C ILE A 81 -8.95 -3.20 6.60
N ILE A 82 -10.04 -2.56 6.97
CA ILE A 82 -11.15 -3.17 7.70
C ILE A 82 -12.28 -3.45 6.71
N ASN A 83 -12.84 -4.65 6.75
CA ASN A 83 -14.01 -5.02 5.98
C ASN A 83 -15.33 -4.58 6.67
N GLU A 84 -16.46 -4.85 6.04
CA GLU A 84 -17.80 -4.49 6.55
C GLU A 84 -18.14 -5.17 7.89
N ASN A 85 -17.45 -6.26 8.24
CA ASN A 85 -17.63 -6.99 9.50
C ASN A 85 -16.65 -6.54 10.59
N GLU A 86 -15.99 -5.39 10.42
CA GLU A 86 -14.96 -4.85 11.32
C GLU A 86 -13.73 -5.74 11.48
N ALA A 87 -13.53 -6.73 10.62
CA ALA A 87 -12.36 -7.59 10.62
C ALA A 87 -11.27 -7.04 9.70
N THR A 88 -10.02 -7.17 10.13
CA THR A 88 -8.87 -6.77 9.30
C THR A 88 -8.70 -7.73 8.13
N VAL A 89 -8.55 -7.18 6.93
CA VAL A 89 -8.19 -7.94 5.74
C VAL A 89 -6.69 -8.20 5.77
N VAL A 90 -6.30 -9.47 5.78
CA VAL A 90 -4.89 -9.88 5.88
C VAL A 90 -4.09 -9.37 4.68
N ASN A 91 -2.85 -8.96 4.92
CA ASN A 91 -1.93 -8.45 3.90
C ASN A 91 -2.55 -7.35 3.03
N SER A 92 -3.21 -6.39 3.65
CA SER A 92 -3.84 -5.28 2.95
C SER A 92 -3.30 -3.93 3.41
N VAL A 93 -3.33 -2.95 2.51
CA VAL A 93 -2.86 -1.58 2.78
C VAL A 93 -3.92 -0.57 2.37
N ASP A 94 -4.38 0.22 3.34
CA ASP A 94 -5.21 1.38 3.12
C ASP A 94 -4.34 2.57 2.70
N TYR A 95 -4.55 3.06 1.49
CA TYR A 95 -3.80 4.19 0.93
C TYR A 95 -3.97 5.48 1.75
N ILE A 96 -5.15 5.72 2.32
CA ILE A 96 -5.38 6.94 3.10
C ILE A 96 -4.58 6.92 4.39
N LYS A 97 -4.51 5.75 5.04
CA LYS A 97 -3.66 5.55 6.22
C LYS A 97 -2.18 5.65 5.86
N LEU A 98 -1.77 5.11 4.72
CA LEU A 98 -0.41 5.23 4.21
C LEU A 98 -0.01 6.70 4.01
N MET A 99 -0.88 7.50 3.38
CA MET A 99 -0.62 8.93 3.18
C MET A 99 -0.65 9.74 4.47
N ALA A 100 -1.50 9.36 5.43
CA ALA A 100 -1.49 9.94 6.77
C ALA A 100 -0.20 9.59 7.53
N LEU A 101 0.29 8.36 7.39
CA LEU A 101 1.57 7.92 7.95
C LEU A 101 2.74 8.69 7.34
N LYS A 102 2.73 8.93 6.03
CA LYS A 102 3.76 9.72 5.34
C LYS A 102 3.93 11.11 5.97
N ASN A 103 2.84 11.75 6.32
CA ASN A 103 2.87 13.11 6.90
C ASN A 103 3.40 13.14 8.35
N ASP A 104 3.24 12.05 9.10
CA ASP A 104 3.58 11.98 10.53
C ASP A 104 4.62 10.88 10.82
N TYR A 105 5.39 10.44 9.83
CA TYR A 105 6.27 9.26 9.91
C TYR A 105 7.27 9.33 11.05
N ASP A 106 8.01 10.42 11.15
CA ASP A 106 8.99 10.65 12.21
C ASP A 106 8.36 10.53 13.60
N LYS A 107 7.21 11.16 13.79
CA LYS A 107 6.50 11.11 15.07
C LYS A 107 5.99 9.73 15.43
N LEU A 108 5.33 9.05 14.48
CA LEU A 108 4.61 7.80 14.73
C LEU A 108 5.52 6.58 14.67
N ILE A 109 6.49 6.56 13.76
CA ILE A 109 7.36 5.41 13.57
C ILE A 109 8.69 5.62 14.27
N THR A 110 9.46 6.66 13.89
CA THR A 110 10.80 6.86 14.43
C THR A 110 10.78 7.07 15.95
N LYS A 111 9.88 7.94 16.45
CA LYS A 111 9.82 8.27 17.89
C LYS A 111 8.96 7.32 18.71
N GLN A 112 7.74 6.98 18.26
CA GLN A 112 6.82 6.20 19.10
C GLN A 112 7.03 4.68 18.96
N VAL A 113 7.35 4.16 17.76
CA VAL A 113 7.57 2.71 17.57
C VAL A 113 9.00 2.33 17.87
N PHE A 114 9.98 3.08 17.37
CA PHE A 114 11.39 2.76 17.47
C PHE A 114 12.19 3.50 18.55
N ASN A 115 11.58 4.45 19.28
CA ASN A 115 12.24 5.28 20.31
C ASN A 115 13.54 5.95 19.81
N GLU A 116 13.62 6.26 18.50
CA GLU A 116 14.81 6.82 17.84
C GLU A 116 16.00 5.85 17.71
N ASP A 117 15.87 4.58 18.14
CA ASP A 117 16.93 3.57 18.06
C ASP A 117 17.19 3.10 16.61
N PHE A 118 16.17 3.23 15.74
CA PHE A 118 16.23 2.79 14.35
C PHE A 118 15.70 3.84 13.40
N LYS A 119 16.34 3.88 12.23
CA LYS A 119 15.83 4.55 11.04
C LYS A 119 15.14 3.54 10.14
N SER A 120 14.09 3.95 9.46
CA SER A 120 13.32 3.02 8.62
C SER A 120 12.68 3.70 7.43
N SER A 121 12.39 2.91 6.41
CA SER A 121 11.57 3.32 5.27
C SER A 121 10.61 2.22 4.85
N ILE A 122 9.51 2.65 4.24
CA ILE A 122 8.48 1.80 3.67
C ILE A 122 8.31 2.21 2.22
N THR A 123 8.40 1.25 1.30
CA THR A 123 8.16 1.47 -0.12
C THR A 123 7.06 0.54 -0.58
N ILE A 124 6.06 1.08 -1.28
CA ILE A 124 5.01 0.30 -1.92
C ILE A 124 5.14 0.45 -3.42
N THR A 125 5.38 -0.67 -4.10
CA THR A 125 5.53 -0.75 -5.54
C THR A 125 4.41 -1.60 -6.12
N PRO A 126 3.44 -1.02 -6.87
CA PRO A 126 2.42 -1.79 -7.57
C PRO A 126 3.05 -2.76 -8.58
N LEU A 127 2.53 -3.99 -8.64
CA LEU A 127 3.02 -5.00 -9.59
C LEU A 127 2.46 -4.78 -11.00
N THR A 128 1.33 -4.10 -11.09
CA THR A 128 0.65 -3.80 -12.36
C THR A 128 0.03 -2.41 -12.32
N GLY A 129 -0.35 -1.91 -13.50
CA GLY A 129 -1.04 -0.63 -13.62
C GLY A 129 -0.10 0.57 -13.75
N SER A 130 -0.69 1.77 -13.66
CA SER A 130 -0.02 3.05 -13.88
C SER A 130 0.26 3.83 -12.58
N VAL A 131 -0.06 3.26 -11.42
CA VAL A 131 0.23 3.87 -10.13
C VAL A 131 1.72 3.78 -9.85
N GLY A 132 2.36 4.91 -9.62
CA GLY A 132 3.78 4.96 -9.31
C GLY A 132 4.14 4.42 -7.93
N GLU A 133 5.42 4.16 -7.73
CA GLU A 133 5.98 3.79 -6.44
C GLU A 133 5.75 4.88 -5.38
N ILE A 134 5.45 4.45 -4.16
CA ILE A 134 5.23 5.33 -3.01
C ILE A 134 6.25 4.99 -1.95
N ALA A 135 7.17 5.91 -1.68
CA ALA A 135 8.15 5.79 -0.62
C ALA A 135 7.85 6.75 0.53
N ILE A 136 8.04 6.29 1.76
CA ILE A 136 7.87 7.06 3.00
C ILE A 136 8.95 6.68 4.01
N GLY A 137 9.34 7.59 4.89
CA GLY A 137 10.39 7.41 5.89
C GLY A 137 11.73 7.95 5.44
N ASP A 138 12.81 7.37 5.92
CA ASP A 138 14.17 7.84 5.68
C ASP A 138 14.68 7.40 4.29
N ASP A 139 15.19 8.36 3.51
CA ASP A 139 15.68 8.09 2.15
C ASP A 139 17.10 7.48 2.12
N ASN A 140 17.91 7.73 3.18
CA ASN A 140 19.30 7.33 3.25
C ASN A 140 19.53 6.40 4.46
N LEU A 141 19.36 5.11 4.26
CA LEU A 141 19.64 4.09 5.26
C LEU A 141 20.99 3.42 5.00
N GLU A 142 21.87 3.39 5.99
CA GLU A 142 23.14 2.69 5.90
C GLU A 142 22.96 1.21 6.23
N ASN A 143 23.36 0.33 5.30
CA ASN A 143 23.28 -1.14 5.45
C ASN A 143 21.93 -1.64 6.00
N PRO A 144 20.77 -1.28 5.39
CA PRO A 144 19.48 -1.64 5.93
C PRO A 144 19.19 -3.13 5.79
N THR A 145 18.56 -3.68 6.80
CA THR A 145 17.85 -4.96 6.67
C THR A 145 16.55 -4.73 5.93
N THR A 146 16.29 -5.57 4.92
CA THR A 146 15.14 -5.42 4.02
C THR A 146 14.20 -6.61 4.13
N VAL A 147 12.92 -6.33 4.31
CA VAL A 147 11.83 -7.33 4.30
C VAL A 147 10.82 -6.94 3.24
N ASN A 148 10.37 -7.94 2.48
CA ASN A 148 9.35 -7.76 1.44
C ASN A 148 8.09 -8.54 1.79
N ARG A 149 6.91 -7.95 1.48
CA ARG A 149 5.59 -8.57 1.62
C ARG A 149 4.74 -8.31 0.39
N LEU A 150 4.06 -9.34 -0.09
CA LEU A 150 3.01 -9.16 -1.09
C LEU A 150 1.74 -8.69 -0.39
N VAL A 151 1.20 -7.56 -0.83
CA VAL A 151 0.03 -6.92 -0.22
C VAL A 151 -0.98 -6.50 -1.27
N ILE A 152 -2.24 -6.36 -0.86
CA ILE A 152 -3.29 -5.76 -1.68
C ILE A 152 -3.45 -4.30 -1.27
N CYS A 153 -3.20 -3.38 -2.19
CA CYS A 153 -3.37 -1.96 -1.96
C CYS A 153 -4.75 -1.49 -2.42
N ASN A 154 -5.40 -0.72 -1.55
CA ASN A 154 -6.68 -0.09 -1.82
C ASN A 154 -6.46 1.43 -1.96
N PHE A 155 -6.01 1.89 -3.13
CA PHE A 155 -5.62 3.29 -3.31
C PHE A 155 -6.79 4.27 -3.06
N LEU A 156 -7.67 4.45 -4.03
CA LEU A 156 -8.80 5.39 -3.94
C LEU A 156 -10.16 4.70 -4.09
N LYS A 157 -10.23 3.42 -3.80
CA LYS A 157 -11.42 2.58 -3.94
C LYS A 157 -12.64 3.14 -3.19
N LYS A 158 -12.45 3.90 -2.11
CA LYS A 158 -13.53 4.56 -1.38
C LYS A 158 -14.39 5.51 -2.22
N TYR A 159 -13.87 5.97 -3.35
CA TYR A 159 -14.62 6.82 -4.29
C TYR A 159 -15.37 6.01 -5.36
N THR A 160 -15.26 4.68 -5.35
CA THR A 160 -16.03 3.81 -6.23
C THR A 160 -17.50 3.81 -5.79
N VAL A 161 -18.41 4.07 -6.73
CA VAL A 161 -19.85 4.14 -6.49
C VAL A 161 -20.61 2.96 -7.05
N GLY A 162 -19.97 2.13 -7.88
CA GLY A 162 -20.55 0.92 -8.42
C GLY A 162 -19.50 0.02 -9.07
N SER A 163 -19.69 -1.30 -8.91
CA SER A 163 -18.96 -2.35 -9.61
C SER A 163 -19.79 -2.89 -10.76
N PHE A 164 -19.15 -3.39 -11.79
CA PHE A 164 -19.84 -4.04 -12.90
C PHE A 164 -19.98 -5.53 -12.63
N GLU A 165 -21.21 -6.02 -12.64
CA GLU A 165 -21.54 -7.43 -12.42
C GLU A 165 -22.16 -8.00 -13.70
N LYS A 166 -21.76 -9.21 -14.08
CA LYS A 166 -22.39 -9.95 -15.16
C LYS A 166 -23.86 -10.16 -14.83
N ASN A 167 -24.75 -9.73 -15.73
CA ASN A 167 -26.20 -9.78 -15.54
C ASN A 167 -26.67 -9.10 -14.23
N GLY A 168 -25.93 -8.10 -13.75
CA GLY A 168 -26.28 -7.34 -12.56
C GLY A 168 -27.64 -6.64 -12.70
N PRO A 169 -28.19 -6.10 -11.59
CA PRO A 169 -29.47 -5.39 -11.59
C PRO A 169 -29.49 -4.28 -12.63
N CYS A 170 -30.52 -4.28 -13.48
CA CYS A 170 -30.63 -3.44 -14.65
C CYS A 170 -32.09 -3.18 -14.97
N ASN A 171 -32.38 -2.01 -15.52
CA ASN A 171 -33.70 -1.66 -16.04
C ASN A 171 -33.85 -1.89 -17.55
N TYR A 172 -32.89 -2.56 -18.16
CA TYR A 172 -32.82 -2.77 -19.60
C TYR A 172 -32.80 -4.26 -19.95
N TYR A 173 -33.55 -4.66 -20.98
CA TYR A 173 -33.51 -6.03 -21.48
C TYR A 173 -32.28 -6.20 -22.37
N HIS A 174 -31.43 -7.16 -22.04
CA HIS A 174 -30.20 -7.44 -22.77
C HIS A 174 -30.32 -8.70 -23.61
N ILE A 175 -29.96 -8.60 -24.89
CA ILE A 175 -29.93 -9.71 -25.84
C ILE A 175 -28.55 -10.39 -25.88
N THR A 176 -27.50 -9.65 -25.46
CA THR A 176 -26.11 -10.10 -25.52
C THR A 176 -25.47 -10.11 -24.14
N THR A 177 -24.31 -10.74 -24.03
CA THR A 177 -23.49 -10.69 -22.82
C THR A 177 -23.16 -9.24 -22.45
N HIS A 178 -23.39 -8.89 -21.20
CA HIS A 178 -23.20 -7.53 -20.69
C HIS A 178 -22.90 -7.56 -19.20
N SER A 179 -22.37 -6.46 -18.71
CA SER A 179 -22.25 -6.18 -17.28
C SER A 179 -22.92 -4.87 -16.95
N CYS A 180 -23.61 -4.83 -15.82
CA CYS A 180 -24.36 -3.68 -15.36
C CYS A 180 -23.85 -3.22 -14.01
N SER A 181 -23.94 -1.92 -13.80
CA SER A 181 -23.74 -1.28 -12.51
C SER A 181 -24.85 -0.27 -12.28
N HIS A 182 -25.20 -0.02 -11.02
CA HIS A 182 -26.17 0.99 -10.66
C HIS A 182 -25.74 1.74 -9.40
N PHE A 183 -26.15 2.99 -9.30
CA PHE A 183 -25.92 3.80 -8.12
C PHE A 183 -27.01 4.86 -7.96
N LYS A 184 -27.24 5.27 -6.71
CA LYS A 184 -28.15 6.36 -6.39
C LYS A 184 -27.41 7.68 -6.45
N VAL A 185 -28.01 8.68 -7.11
CA VAL A 185 -27.45 10.03 -7.20
C VAL A 185 -28.48 11.05 -6.69
N PHE A 186 -27.99 12.08 -6.00
CA PHE A 186 -28.77 13.24 -5.61
C PHE A 186 -28.34 14.45 -6.43
N THR A 187 -29.30 15.26 -6.88
CA THR A 187 -29.02 16.49 -7.67
C THR A 187 -28.08 17.43 -6.93
N SER A 188 -28.18 17.49 -5.58
CA SER A 188 -27.27 18.29 -4.75
C SER A 188 -25.82 17.80 -4.79
N TYR A 189 -25.59 16.51 -5.05
CA TYR A 189 -24.26 15.93 -5.14
C TYR A 189 -23.56 16.29 -6.46
N LEU A 190 -24.31 16.44 -7.56
CA LEU A 190 -23.75 16.86 -8.85
C LEU A 190 -23.09 18.26 -8.78
N LYS A 191 -23.47 19.07 -7.80
CA LYS A 191 -22.84 20.38 -7.55
C LYS A 191 -21.49 20.28 -6.84
N LYS A 192 -21.25 19.19 -6.10
CA LYS A 192 -20.07 18.99 -5.24
C LYS A 192 -19.14 17.88 -5.73
N MET A 193 -19.69 16.93 -6.46
CA MET A 193 -19.00 15.71 -6.91
C MET A 193 -19.03 15.61 -8.41
N ASP A 194 -17.96 15.10 -8.96
CA ASP A 194 -17.82 14.71 -10.35
C ASP A 194 -17.87 13.18 -10.46
N TYR A 195 -18.71 12.70 -11.38
CA TYR A 195 -18.89 11.27 -11.66
C TYR A 195 -18.18 10.91 -12.95
N TYR A 196 -17.45 9.81 -12.93
CA TYR A 196 -16.73 9.30 -14.09
C TYR A 196 -16.95 7.80 -14.26
N LEU A 197 -16.99 7.37 -15.51
CA LEU A 197 -16.74 6.00 -15.91
C LEU A 197 -15.29 5.93 -16.39
N LEU A 198 -14.48 5.11 -15.70
CA LEU A 198 -13.09 4.93 -16.02
C LEU A 198 -12.87 3.51 -16.54
N PHE A 199 -12.06 3.40 -17.58
CA PHE A 199 -11.63 2.13 -18.15
C PHE A 199 -10.13 1.91 -17.92
N GLU A 200 -9.72 0.64 -17.82
CA GLU A 200 -8.30 0.29 -17.89
C GLU A 200 -7.74 0.79 -19.23
N LYS A 201 -6.55 1.37 -19.19
CA LYS A 201 -5.91 1.93 -20.38
C LYS A 201 -5.81 0.89 -21.51
N ASN A 202 -6.23 1.26 -22.72
CA ASN A 202 -6.28 0.43 -23.93
C ASN A 202 -7.30 -0.72 -23.92
N SER A 203 -8.14 -0.89 -22.90
CA SER A 203 -9.15 -1.97 -22.87
C SER A 203 -10.47 -1.58 -23.51
N TYR A 204 -10.76 -0.30 -23.65
CA TYR A 204 -12.09 0.23 -24.00
C TYR A 204 -12.41 0.27 -25.49
N ASN A 205 -11.48 0.08 -26.37
CA ASN A 205 -11.63 0.32 -27.84
C ASN A 205 -12.82 -0.40 -28.52
N ASN A 206 -13.34 -1.47 -27.90
CA ASN A 206 -14.48 -2.22 -28.41
C ASN A 206 -15.66 -2.24 -27.42
N TYR A 207 -15.65 -1.36 -26.39
CA TYR A 207 -16.72 -1.34 -25.41
C TYR A 207 -17.84 -0.41 -25.88
N TYR A 208 -19.03 -0.98 -26.04
CA TYR A 208 -20.25 -0.20 -26.11
C TYR A 208 -20.80 -0.02 -24.70
N TRP A 209 -21.11 1.18 -24.33
CA TRP A 209 -21.67 1.50 -23.04
C TRP A 209 -22.91 2.37 -23.18
N SER A 210 -23.78 2.32 -22.20
CA SER A 210 -24.92 3.21 -22.10
C SER A 210 -25.22 3.59 -20.66
N ILE A 211 -25.85 4.74 -20.48
CA ILE A 211 -26.28 5.23 -19.17
C ILE A 211 -27.74 5.62 -19.25
N GLY A 212 -28.54 5.11 -18.31
CA GLY A 212 -29.97 5.37 -18.20
C GLY A 212 -30.40 5.59 -16.75
N SER A 213 -31.66 5.94 -16.58
CA SER A 213 -32.34 5.96 -15.28
C SER A 213 -33.52 5.00 -15.30
N THR A 214 -34.25 4.87 -14.19
CA THR A 214 -35.48 4.07 -14.13
C THR A 214 -36.53 4.47 -15.17
N GLU A 215 -36.51 5.74 -15.65
CA GLU A 215 -37.51 6.27 -16.53
C GLU A 215 -36.99 6.54 -17.95
N ILE A 216 -35.71 6.87 -18.07
CA ILE A 216 -35.10 7.26 -19.33
C ILE A 216 -34.01 6.24 -19.68
N PRO A 217 -34.25 5.35 -20.65
CA PRO A 217 -33.28 4.35 -21.04
C PRO A 217 -32.01 4.99 -21.62
N GLY A 218 -30.93 4.23 -21.55
CA GLY A 218 -29.64 4.58 -22.14
C GLY A 218 -29.62 4.29 -23.64
N ILE A 219 -28.87 5.07 -24.40
CA ILE A 219 -28.54 4.81 -25.80
C ILE A 219 -27.10 4.28 -25.84
N PRO A 220 -26.88 3.10 -26.41
CA PRO A 220 -25.52 2.53 -26.51
C PRO A 220 -24.65 3.43 -27.42
N LYS A 221 -23.41 3.64 -27.00
CA LYS A 221 -22.39 4.34 -27.78
C LYS A 221 -21.01 3.69 -27.53
N LEU A 222 -20.15 3.78 -28.53
CA LEU A 222 -18.78 3.29 -28.41
C LEU A 222 -18.00 4.15 -27.40
N ALA A 223 -17.18 3.53 -26.58
CA ALA A 223 -16.25 4.25 -25.72
C ALA A 223 -15.15 4.88 -26.59
N ASP A 224 -14.94 6.17 -26.43
CA ASP A 224 -13.98 7.00 -27.17
C ASP A 224 -12.76 7.42 -26.31
N SER A 225 -12.82 7.14 -25.03
CA SER A 225 -11.82 7.54 -24.05
C SER A 225 -11.79 6.56 -22.87
N ASP A 226 -10.65 6.45 -22.22
CA ASP A 226 -10.49 5.73 -20.93
C ASP A 226 -11.13 6.45 -19.75
N LYS A 227 -11.60 7.70 -19.97
CA LYS A 227 -12.19 8.56 -18.95
C LYS A 227 -13.42 9.30 -19.50
N ILE A 228 -14.59 8.91 -19.05
CA ILE A 228 -15.84 9.51 -19.48
C ILE A 228 -16.49 10.28 -18.33
N TYR A 229 -16.68 11.58 -18.51
CA TYR A 229 -17.37 12.44 -17.56
C TYR A 229 -18.89 12.25 -17.67
N LEU A 230 -19.57 12.06 -16.54
CA LEU A 230 -20.95 11.62 -16.52
C LEU A 230 -21.96 12.66 -16.01
N ASN A 231 -21.55 13.74 -15.33
CA ASN A 231 -22.49 14.67 -14.67
C ASN A 231 -23.52 15.25 -15.63
N ASP A 232 -23.12 15.64 -16.85
CA ASP A 232 -24.03 16.23 -17.82
C ASP A 232 -25.09 15.22 -18.28
N ILE A 233 -24.67 13.97 -18.47
CA ILE A 233 -25.57 12.88 -18.88
C ILE A 233 -26.51 12.52 -17.71
N ILE A 234 -25.98 12.40 -16.49
CA ILE A 234 -26.77 12.10 -15.29
C ILE A 234 -27.83 13.19 -15.08
N SER A 235 -27.47 14.48 -15.21
CA SER A 235 -28.38 15.57 -15.00
C SER A 235 -29.58 15.51 -15.97
N GLN A 236 -29.37 15.07 -17.22
CA GLN A 236 -30.42 14.85 -18.20
C GLN A 236 -31.31 13.64 -17.88
N LYS A 237 -30.82 12.66 -17.12
CA LYS A 237 -31.57 11.44 -16.76
C LYS A 237 -32.41 11.58 -15.49
N ILE A 238 -32.15 12.59 -14.66
CA ILE A 238 -32.86 12.87 -13.41
C ILE A 238 -33.58 14.21 -13.41
N ILE A 239 -33.96 14.69 -14.59
CA ILE A 239 -34.66 15.96 -14.77
C ILE A 239 -35.90 16.03 -13.86
N LEU A 240 -36.07 17.17 -13.19
CA LEU A 240 -37.18 17.49 -12.28
C LEU A 240 -37.23 16.67 -11.00
N LYS A 241 -36.22 15.88 -10.68
CA LYS A 241 -36.14 15.08 -9.45
C LYS A 241 -34.96 15.48 -8.58
N ASN A 242 -35.13 15.33 -7.27
CA ASN A 242 -34.05 15.57 -6.31
C ASN A 242 -33.05 14.42 -6.25
N ASN A 243 -33.42 13.24 -6.73
CA ASN A 243 -32.57 12.04 -6.79
C ASN A 243 -33.06 11.05 -7.86
N GLY A 244 -32.20 10.11 -8.23
CA GLY A 244 -32.55 9.03 -9.13
C GLY A 244 -31.57 7.86 -8.99
N VAL A 245 -31.98 6.71 -9.53
CA VAL A 245 -31.09 5.57 -9.72
C VAL A 245 -30.59 5.60 -11.16
N ILE A 246 -29.29 5.58 -11.30
CA ILE A 246 -28.59 5.55 -12.59
C ILE A 246 -28.10 4.12 -12.82
N PHE A 247 -28.32 3.63 -14.03
CA PHE A 247 -27.84 2.33 -14.51
C PHE A 247 -26.80 2.58 -15.60
N VAL A 248 -25.69 1.90 -15.51
CA VAL A 248 -24.64 1.92 -16.53
C VAL A 248 -24.45 0.49 -17.04
N HIS A 249 -24.44 0.33 -18.36
CA HIS A 249 -24.31 -0.94 -19.04
C HIS A 249 -23.06 -0.92 -19.92
N ILE A 250 -22.37 -2.05 -19.96
CA ILE A 250 -21.24 -2.29 -20.86
C ILE A 250 -21.50 -3.63 -21.55
N ASN A 251 -21.33 -3.70 -22.87
CA ASN A 251 -21.56 -4.89 -23.68
C ASN A 251 -20.44 -5.94 -23.54
N GLN A 252 -19.85 -6.04 -22.39
CA GLN A 252 -18.72 -6.92 -22.10
C GLN A 252 -18.96 -7.68 -20.79
N GLU A 253 -18.56 -8.94 -20.76
CA GLU A 253 -18.46 -9.71 -19.52
C GLU A 253 -17.20 -9.31 -18.77
N ASN A 254 -17.33 -9.00 -17.48
CA ASN A 254 -16.22 -8.56 -16.62
C ASN A 254 -15.38 -7.42 -17.25
N PRO A 255 -15.99 -6.28 -17.58
CA PRO A 255 -15.27 -5.19 -18.17
C PRO A 255 -14.24 -4.62 -17.21
N LYS A 256 -13.10 -4.26 -17.73
CA LYS A 256 -12.08 -3.50 -16.99
C LYS A 256 -12.53 -2.04 -16.87
N ALA A 257 -13.53 -1.82 -16.03
CA ALA A 257 -14.19 -0.54 -15.85
C ALA A 257 -14.62 -0.31 -14.39
N VAL A 258 -14.67 0.94 -13.98
CA VAL A 258 -15.12 1.34 -12.64
C VAL A 258 -15.88 2.66 -12.70
N LEU A 259 -16.93 2.77 -11.88
CA LEU A 259 -17.69 3.99 -11.67
C LEU A 259 -17.22 4.70 -10.43
N VAL A 260 -16.85 5.97 -10.55
CA VAL A 260 -16.30 6.74 -9.44
C VAL A 260 -17.04 8.06 -9.24
N SER A 261 -17.07 8.53 -7.99
CA SER A 261 -17.57 9.84 -7.60
C SER A 261 -16.50 10.53 -6.75
N VAL A 262 -15.93 11.61 -7.26
CA VAL A 262 -14.85 12.34 -6.64
C VAL A 262 -15.24 13.79 -6.37
N PRO A 263 -14.68 14.47 -5.35
CA PRO A 263 -14.89 15.91 -5.16
C PRO A 263 -14.47 16.69 -6.41
N LYS A 264 -15.12 17.83 -6.67
CA LYS A 264 -14.79 18.67 -7.86
C LYS A 264 -13.34 19.16 -7.90
N GLU A 265 -12.72 19.29 -6.73
CA GLU A 265 -11.32 19.71 -6.58
C GLU A 265 -10.35 18.52 -6.55
N PHE A 266 -10.81 17.34 -6.96
CA PHE A 266 -9.99 16.13 -6.96
C PHE A 266 -8.80 16.25 -7.93
N ASP A 267 -7.65 15.70 -7.51
CA ASP A 267 -6.44 15.65 -8.33
C ASP A 267 -6.65 14.80 -9.59
N LYS A 268 -6.82 15.48 -10.74
CA LYS A 268 -7.12 14.84 -12.02
C LYS A 268 -5.99 13.93 -12.52
N SER A 269 -4.76 14.06 -12.02
CA SER A 269 -3.64 13.18 -12.38
C SER A 269 -3.85 11.75 -11.86
N LYS A 270 -4.61 11.60 -10.77
CA LYS A 270 -4.97 10.31 -10.16
C LYS A 270 -6.29 9.74 -10.70
N LEU A 271 -6.95 10.45 -11.63
CA LEU A 271 -8.22 10.02 -12.18
C LEU A 271 -7.99 9.04 -13.33
N ASN A 272 -7.58 7.81 -12.99
CA ASN A 272 -7.47 6.68 -13.90
C ASN A 272 -7.89 5.39 -13.19
N TYR A 273 -8.23 4.35 -13.94
CA TYR A 273 -8.75 3.07 -13.46
C TYR A 273 -7.94 2.47 -12.31
N ASP A 274 -6.61 2.44 -12.42
CA ASP A 274 -5.72 1.72 -11.52
C ASP A 274 -5.74 2.27 -10.07
N TYR A 275 -6.08 3.55 -9.89
CA TYR A 275 -6.23 4.14 -8.55
C TYR A 275 -7.52 3.72 -7.83
N PHE A 276 -8.54 3.24 -8.56
CA PHE A 276 -9.86 2.96 -7.99
C PHE A 276 -10.17 1.48 -7.85
N VAL A 277 -9.24 0.62 -8.21
CA VAL A 277 -9.32 -0.83 -8.01
C VAL A 277 -8.29 -1.30 -6.99
N SER A 278 -8.52 -2.47 -6.41
CA SER A 278 -7.52 -3.10 -5.56
C SER A 278 -6.39 -3.67 -6.42
N THR A 279 -5.15 -3.41 -6.05
CA THR A 279 -3.96 -3.77 -6.83
C THR A 279 -2.96 -4.53 -5.95
N GLU A 280 -2.37 -5.59 -6.50
CA GLU A 280 -1.27 -6.29 -5.85
C GLU A 280 -0.01 -5.42 -5.87
N CYS A 281 0.63 -5.29 -4.71
CA CYS A 281 1.83 -4.49 -4.53
C CYS A 281 2.90 -5.26 -3.77
N ASN A 282 4.15 -4.93 -4.03
CA ASN A 282 5.25 -5.30 -3.16
C ASN A 282 5.44 -4.20 -2.11
N LEU A 283 5.26 -4.54 -0.84
CA LEU A 283 5.63 -3.69 0.27
C LEU A 283 7.05 -4.07 0.71
N LYS A 284 7.97 -3.11 0.61
CA LYS A 284 9.35 -3.22 1.07
C LYS A 284 9.51 -2.40 2.35
N VAL A 285 9.93 -3.03 3.42
CA VAL A 285 10.31 -2.38 4.67
C VAL A 285 11.81 -2.49 4.84
N GLN A 286 12.46 -1.37 5.14
CA GLN A 286 13.89 -1.30 5.41
C GLN A 286 14.10 -0.69 6.80
N ILE A 287 14.96 -1.31 7.60
CA ILE A 287 15.33 -0.82 8.93
C ILE A 287 16.85 -0.84 9.05
N ALA A 288 17.40 0.26 9.54
CA ALA A 288 18.81 0.39 9.88
C ALA A 288 18.95 0.92 11.31
N ARG A 289 20.10 0.73 11.93
CA ARG A 289 20.41 1.37 13.21
C ARG A 289 20.57 2.87 13.02
N GLY A 290 20.06 3.65 13.98
CA GLY A 290 20.14 5.11 13.97
C GLY A 290 21.55 5.62 14.28
#